data_72686d5812548a1c63f8d4f903fc1208
#
_entry.id   72686d5812548a1c63f8d4f903fc1208
#
_cell.length_a   1.000
_cell.length_b   1.000
_cell.length_c   1.000
_cell.angle_alpha   90.00
_cell.angle_beta   90.00
_cell.angle_gamma   90.00
#
_symmetry.space_group_name_H-M   'P 1'
#
loop_
_entity.id
_entity.type
_entity.pdbx_description
1 polymer ?
#
loop_
_entity_poly.entity_id
_entity_poly.type
_entity_poly.pdbx_seq_one_letter_code
_entity_poly.pdbx_strand_id
1 'polypeptide(L)'
;MPNDRIKDAVNTILLSVGQEILEDMNDPSALMAKRMLQNAIDELPYTNDDFAYNGINTLNNMPIEVYNLVVAVAGRKFQTNVVSSEVLHEFTAEDEAYNKRAIIRKKLIPKNIQAEVDTELSELYSFSSLVPKSLKQNLALIKLEAILFAKVDEYPLSIESVEQSYQDFKKRLITRREVPMEVLEATAKELFAIYGFSNVIPTDLSNSSNITQTLRVIASYNFQKSILSPDDYVISDAEKNQNELDLRLAIIANRLYPPELYAKVTDEFIATYGYTQSEFNSVINDYILNKTMFRLQSILIPTEAQRPITTEDMDNAEASLITNLIAPKALYNRALREVKIELGIEEGVEDSEIPEAVFSYARYKASFLHQPTAIISPRKYVLDEMMIVRAKALAGQSLAPLSFMNSKSVSRILDKENNPEAVTSSVRPKYRLKVTNANTNN
;
A
#
# COMPACT_ATOMS: atom_id res chain seq x y z
N MET A 1 -8.41 -56.91 -13.72
CA MET A 1 -7.95 -56.68 -15.09
C MET A 1 -8.06 -55.17 -15.33
N PRO A 2 -7.11 -54.47 -15.91
CA PRO A 2 -7.36 -53.12 -16.31
C PRO A 2 -8.51 -53.14 -17.31
N ASN A 3 -9.56 -52.36 -17.07
CA ASN A 3 -10.65 -52.19 -18.01
C ASN A 3 -10.06 -51.75 -19.34
N ASP A 4 -10.31 -52.54 -20.40
CA ASP A 4 -9.90 -52.18 -21.74
C ASP A 4 -10.87 -51.13 -22.28
N ARG A 5 -10.61 -49.86 -21.91
CA ARG A 5 -11.44 -48.71 -22.32
C ARG A 5 -11.61 -48.61 -23.83
N ILE A 6 -10.71 -49.19 -24.60
CA ILE A 6 -10.83 -49.24 -26.07
C ILE A 6 -11.97 -50.17 -26.45
N LYS A 7 -12.02 -51.37 -25.89
CA LYS A 7 -13.07 -52.33 -26.13
C LYS A 7 -14.41 -51.78 -25.68
N ASP A 8 -14.46 -51.15 -24.52
CA ASP A 8 -15.66 -50.51 -24.00
C ASP A 8 -16.17 -49.38 -24.88
N ALA A 9 -15.27 -48.49 -25.37
CA ALA A 9 -15.59 -47.40 -26.29
C ALA A 9 -16.12 -47.92 -27.63
N VAL A 10 -15.46 -48.91 -28.23
CA VAL A 10 -15.88 -49.52 -29.51
C VAL A 10 -17.29 -50.13 -29.36
N ASN A 11 -17.48 -50.91 -28.32
CA ASN A 11 -18.80 -51.57 -28.09
C ASN A 11 -19.90 -50.54 -27.77
N THR A 12 -19.62 -49.48 -27.06
CA THR A 12 -20.54 -48.37 -26.82
C THR A 12 -20.98 -47.70 -28.15
N ILE A 13 -20.04 -47.47 -29.06
CA ILE A 13 -20.32 -46.89 -30.37
C ILE A 13 -21.17 -47.86 -31.24
N LEU A 14 -20.83 -49.17 -31.23
CA LEU A 14 -21.55 -50.17 -32.03
C LEU A 14 -23.00 -50.38 -31.49
N LEU A 15 -23.17 -50.43 -30.16
CA LEU A 15 -24.49 -50.52 -29.52
C LEU A 15 -25.40 -49.32 -29.91
N SER A 16 -24.82 -48.10 -30.01
CA SER A 16 -25.57 -46.89 -30.37
C SER A 16 -26.18 -46.89 -31.77
N VAL A 17 -25.77 -47.81 -32.62
CA VAL A 17 -26.33 -48.02 -33.96
C VAL A 17 -27.05 -49.36 -34.07
N GLY A 18 -27.37 -50.01 -32.94
CA GLY A 18 -28.09 -51.26 -32.90
C GLY A 18 -27.27 -52.50 -33.28
N GLN A 19 -25.94 -52.41 -33.30
CA GLN A 19 -25.06 -53.55 -33.54
C GLN A 19 -24.80 -54.30 -32.22
N GLU A 20 -24.52 -55.61 -32.31
CA GLU A 20 -24.20 -56.43 -31.12
C GLU A 20 -22.78 -56.13 -30.62
N ILE A 21 -22.53 -56.44 -29.37
CA ILE A 21 -21.22 -56.39 -28.74
C ILE A 21 -20.28 -57.34 -29.45
N LEU A 22 -19.17 -56.84 -29.96
CA LEU A 22 -18.16 -57.63 -30.65
C LEU A 22 -17.05 -58.07 -29.64
N GLU A 23 -16.77 -59.38 -29.72
CA GLU A 23 -15.58 -59.94 -29.04
C GLU A 23 -14.32 -59.76 -29.89
N ASP A 24 -14.45 -59.92 -31.20
CA ASP A 24 -13.35 -59.71 -32.17
C ASP A 24 -13.20 -58.25 -32.59
N MET A 25 -12.16 -57.65 -32.08
CA MET A 25 -11.82 -56.25 -32.36
C MET A 25 -11.22 -56.05 -33.75
N ASN A 26 -11.11 -57.08 -34.58
CA ASN A 26 -10.72 -57.02 -36.01
C ASN A 26 -11.90 -57.05 -36.96
N ASP A 27 -13.11 -57.15 -36.48
CA ASP A 27 -14.32 -56.97 -37.29
C ASP A 27 -14.29 -55.63 -38.02
N PRO A 28 -14.74 -55.54 -39.28
CA PRO A 28 -14.77 -54.29 -40.04
C PRO A 28 -15.45 -53.11 -39.32
N SER A 29 -16.57 -53.40 -38.64
CA SER A 29 -17.28 -52.38 -37.88
C SER A 29 -16.49 -51.91 -36.66
N ALA A 30 -15.81 -52.83 -35.96
CA ALA A 30 -14.94 -52.50 -34.85
C ALA A 30 -13.70 -51.68 -35.32
N LEU A 31 -13.14 -52.05 -36.47
CA LEU A 31 -12.03 -51.31 -37.09
C LEU A 31 -12.45 -49.88 -37.49
N MET A 32 -13.65 -49.74 -38.04
CA MET A 32 -14.23 -48.42 -38.35
C MET A 32 -14.43 -47.57 -37.08
N ALA A 33 -15.02 -48.13 -36.06
CA ALA A 33 -15.20 -47.44 -34.75
C ALA A 33 -13.85 -47.01 -34.15
N LYS A 34 -12.83 -47.89 -34.19
CA LYS A 34 -11.45 -47.56 -33.77
C LYS A 34 -10.87 -46.37 -34.53
N ARG A 35 -11.10 -46.35 -35.87
CA ARG A 35 -10.64 -45.23 -36.72
C ARG A 35 -11.33 -43.92 -36.32
N MET A 36 -12.65 -43.95 -36.02
CA MET A 36 -13.37 -42.77 -35.56
C MET A 36 -12.87 -42.29 -34.19
N LEU A 37 -12.57 -43.22 -33.27
CA LEU A 37 -11.97 -42.90 -31.98
C LEU A 37 -10.58 -42.24 -32.15
N GLN A 38 -9.73 -42.79 -33.05
CA GLN A 38 -8.43 -42.21 -33.33
C GLN A 38 -8.57 -40.79 -33.89
N ASN A 39 -9.46 -40.59 -34.86
CA ASN A 39 -9.72 -39.26 -35.42
C ASN A 39 -10.23 -38.28 -34.36
N ALA A 40 -11.09 -38.75 -33.46
CA ALA A 40 -11.59 -37.91 -32.36
C ALA A 40 -10.48 -37.52 -31.37
N ILE A 41 -9.52 -38.42 -31.09
CA ILE A 41 -8.33 -38.12 -30.26
C ILE A 41 -7.47 -37.06 -30.96
N ASP A 42 -7.22 -37.21 -32.24
CA ASP A 42 -6.35 -36.31 -33.02
C ASP A 42 -6.93 -34.90 -33.16
N GLU A 43 -8.26 -34.75 -33.05
CA GLU A 43 -8.96 -33.46 -33.09
C GLU A 43 -8.96 -32.71 -31.77
N LEU A 44 -8.61 -33.37 -30.66
CA LEU A 44 -8.58 -32.70 -29.34
C LEU A 44 -7.30 -31.85 -29.21
N PRO A 45 -7.36 -30.78 -28.38
CA PRO A 45 -6.23 -29.90 -28.16
C PRO A 45 -5.18 -30.49 -27.18
N TYR A 46 -5.23 -31.79 -26.88
CA TYR A 46 -4.30 -32.45 -25.98
C TYR A 46 -3.10 -33.04 -26.71
N THR A 47 -1.96 -33.07 -26.07
CA THR A 47 -0.69 -33.52 -26.63
C THR A 47 -0.10 -34.68 -25.80
N ASN A 48 1.01 -35.24 -26.29
CA ASN A 48 1.77 -36.24 -25.53
C ASN A 48 2.23 -35.83 -24.14
N ASP A 49 2.34 -34.54 -23.92
CA ASP A 49 2.76 -34.00 -22.63
C ASP A 49 1.62 -34.00 -21.58
N ASP A 50 0.37 -34.09 -22.03
CA ASP A 50 -0.79 -34.10 -21.14
C ASP A 50 -1.05 -35.51 -20.56
N PHE A 51 -0.95 -36.52 -21.43
CA PHE A 51 -1.00 -37.94 -21.06
C PHE A 51 -0.25 -38.75 -22.11
N ALA A 52 0.31 -39.88 -21.72
CA ALA A 52 1.11 -40.71 -22.60
C ALA A 52 0.32 -41.07 -23.90
N TYR A 53 0.72 -40.43 -24.99
CA TYR A 53 0.10 -40.66 -26.30
C TYR A 53 0.66 -41.95 -26.93
N ASN A 54 -0.24 -42.89 -27.23
CA ASN A 54 0.12 -44.13 -27.91
C ASN A 54 -1.04 -44.51 -28.84
N GLY A 55 -1.34 -43.65 -29.80
CA GLY A 55 -2.46 -43.84 -30.68
C GLY A 55 -3.76 -44.09 -29.91
N ILE A 56 -4.60 -45.01 -30.35
CA ILE A 56 -5.87 -45.35 -29.67
C ILE A 56 -5.70 -45.83 -28.23
N ASN A 57 -4.52 -46.37 -27.87
CA ASN A 57 -4.23 -46.83 -26.49
C ASN A 57 -4.21 -45.68 -25.45
N THR A 58 -4.10 -44.43 -25.93
CA THR A 58 -4.18 -43.24 -25.11
C THR A 58 -5.48 -43.18 -24.31
N LEU A 59 -6.57 -43.76 -24.81
CA LEU A 59 -7.87 -43.83 -24.11
C LEU A 59 -7.76 -44.43 -22.73
N ASN A 60 -6.85 -45.37 -22.50
CA ASN A 60 -6.66 -46.02 -21.19
C ASN A 60 -6.08 -45.06 -20.13
N ASN A 61 -5.40 -44.00 -20.55
CA ASN A 61 -4.70 -43.04 -19.68
C ASN A 61 -5.41 -41.71 -19.57
N MET A 62 -6.48 -41.48 -20.37
CA MET A 62 -7.21 -40.20 -20.35
C MET A 62 -8.04 -40.04 -19.08
N PRO A 63 -8.22 -38.79 -18.59
CA PRO A 63 -9.28 -38.46 -17.64
C PRO A 63 -10.63 -38.90 -18.18
N ILE A 64 -11.55 -39.29 -17.28
CA ILE A 64 -12.86 -39.83 -17.71
C ILE A 64 -13.68 -38.84 -18.52
N GLU A 65 -13.57 -37.55 -18.21
CA GLU A 65 -14.26 -36.48 -18.92
C GLU A 65 -13.76 -36.34 -20.38
N VAL A 66 -12.45 -36.47 -20.60
CA VAL A 66 -11.83 -36.44 -21.94
C VAL A 66 -12.18 -37.73 -22.71
N TYR A 67 -12.12 -38.87 -22.06
CA TYR A 67 -12.56 -40.14 -22.62
C TYR A 67 -14.01 -40.08 -23.10
N ASN A 68 -14.94 -39.60 -22.26
CA ASN A 68 -16.34 -39.47 -22.62
C ASN A 68 -16.56 -38.53 -23.81
N LEU A 69 -15.77 -37.43 -23.91
CA LEU A 69 -15.82 -36.56 -25.07
C LEU A 69 -15.37 -37.28 -26.36
N VAL A 70 -14.26 -38.03 -26.30
CA VAL A 70 -13.76 -38.80 -27.44
C VAL A 70 -14.80 -39.80 -27.93
N VAL A 71 -15.45 -40.53 -26.99
CA VAL A 71 -16.48 -41.50 -27.31
C VAL A 71 -17.72 -40.81 -27.94
N ALA A 72 -18.15 -39.67 -27.40
CA ALA A 72 -19.30 -38.93 -27.94
C ALA A 72 -19.02 -38.39 -29.35
N VAL A 73 -17.84 -37.79 -29.60
CA VAL A 73 -17.44 -37.30 -30.94
C VAL A 73 -17.30 -38.46 -31.94
N ALA A 74 -16.63 -39.53 -31.56
CA ALA A 74 -16.44 -40.69 -32.42
C ALA A 74 -17.76 -41.38 -32.70
N GLY A 75 -18.64 -41.56 -31.70
CA GLY A 75 -19.95 -42.13 -31.85
C GLY A 75 -20.85 -41.34 -32.78
N ARG A 76 -20.89 -40.02 -32.63
CA ARG A 76 -21.62 -39.13 -33.55
C ARG A 76 -21.13 -39.26 -34.98
N LYS A 77 -19.80 -39.24 -35.18
CA LYS A 77 -19.23 -39.45 -36.54
C LYS A 77 -19.50 -40.82 -37.10
N PHE A 78 -19.47 -41.87 -36.29
CA PHE A 78 -19.79 -43.22 -36.70
C PHE A 78 -21.25 -43.33 -37.13
N GLN A 79 -22.18 -42.81 -36.31
CA GLN A 79 -23.60 -42.75 -36.62
C GLN A 79 -23.87 -42.03 -37.96
N THR A 80 -23.28 -40.87 -38.18
CA THR A 80 -23.45 -40.10 -39.41
C THR A 80 -22.95 -40.84 -40.66
N ASN A 81 -21.96 -41.73 -40.51
CA ASN A 81 -21.41 -42.52 -41.61
C ASN A 81 -22.15 -43.86 -41.88
N VAL A 82 -22.82 -44.42 -40.88
CA VAL A 82 -23.37 -45.77 -40.95
C VAL A 82 -24.89 -45.78 -40.98
N VAL A 83 -25.54 -44.77 -40.37
CA VAL A 83 -27.00 -44.77 -40.22
C VAL A 83 -27.63 -43.67 -41.09
N SER A 84 -28.76 -44.00 -41.78
CA SER A 84 -29.53 -42.99 -42.49
C SER A 84 -30.18 -42.00 -41.51
N SER A 85 -30.38 -40.75 -41.95
CA SER A 85 -30.85 -39.61 -41.16
C SER A 85 -32.21 -39.79 -40.43
N GLU A 86 -32.90 -40.92 -40.65
CA GLU A 86 -34.25 -41.21 -40.09
C GLU A 86 -34.20 -41.99 -38.76
N VAL A 87 -33.02 -42.42 -38.31
CA VAL A 87 -32.85 -43.19 -37.08
C VAL A 87 -32.46 -42.24 -35.92
N LEU A 88 -33.08 -42.47 -34.76
CA LEU A 88 -32.70 -41.76 -33.53
C LEU A 88 -31.22 -42.00 -33.21
N HIS A 89 -30.46 -40.89 -33.15
CA HIS A 89 -29.07 -40.95 -32.79
C HIS A 89 -28.89 -40.91 -31.27
N GLU A 90 -28.19 -41.91 -30.69
CA GLU A 90 -27.85 -41.93 -29.25
C GLU A 90 -26.78 -40.93 -28.90
N PHE A 91 -25.91 -40.57 -29.83
CA PHE A 91 -24.89 -39.51 -29.63
C PHE A 91 -25.35 -38.24 -30.32
N THR A 92 -25.68 -37.23 -29.52
CA THR A 92 -26.16 -35.94 -29.98
C THR A 92 -25.07 -34.83 -29.85
N ALA A 93 -25.29 -33.73 -30.54
CA ALA A 93 -24.45 -32.55 -30.35
C ALA A 93 -24.52 -32.02 -28.86
N GLU A 94 -25.66 -32.29 -28.21
CA GLU A 94 -25.87 -31.91 -26.79
C GLU A 94 -24.98 -32.74 -25.85
N ASP A 95 -24.83 -34.04 -26.14
CA ASP A 95 -23.93 -34.93 -25.38
C ASP A 95 -22.48 -34.51 -25.55
N GLU A 96 -22.08 -34.13 -26.75
CA GLU A 96 -20.76 -33.59 -27.05
C GLU A 96 -20.55 -32.30 -26.28
N ALA A 97 -21.49 -31.35 -26.32
CA ALA A 97 -21.42 -30.10 -25.60
C ALA A 97 -21.41 -30.30 -24.06
N TYR A 98 -22.16 -31.28 -23.57
CA TYR A 98 -22.16 -31.64 -22.15
C TYR A 98 -20.75 -32.09 -21.68
N ASN A 99 -20.12 -32.99 -22.46
CA ASN A 99 -18.78 -33.49 -22.13
C ASN A 99 -17.71 -32.39 -22.26
N LYS A 100 -17.80 -31.49 -23.24
CA LYS A 100 -16.94 -30.30 -23.36
C LYS A 100 -17.05 -29.40 -22.12
N ARG A 101 -18.29 -29.13 -21.67
CA ARG A 101 -18.52 -28.36 -20.44
C ARG A 101 -18.01 -29.08 -19.18
N ALA A 102 -18.02 -30.43 -19.16
CA ALA A 102 -17.45 -31.21 -18.06
C ALA A 102 -15.92 -31.04 -17.98
N ILE A 103 -15.23 -31.03 -19.11
CA ILE A 103 -13.79 -30.76 -19.20
C ILE A 103 -13.47 -29.36 -18.65
N ILE A 104 -14.22 -28.34 -19.03
CA ILE A 104 -14.06 -26.97 -18.54
C ILE A 104 -14.31 -26.88 -17.04
N ARG A 105 -15.41 -27.48 -16.54
CA ARG A 105 -15.72 -27.51 -15.09
C ARG A 105 -14.64 -28.19 -14.26
N LYS A 106 -14.04 -29.26 -14.78
CA LYS A 106 -12.93 -29.98 -14.14
C LYS A 106 -11.57 -29.32 -14.35
N LYS A 107 -11.53 -28.25 -15.16
CA LYS A 107 -10.30 -27.49 -15.44
C LYS A 107 -9.19 -28.36 -16.01
N LEU A 108 -9.52 -29.26 -16.90
CA LEU A 108 -8.60 -30.14 -17.58
C LEU A 108 -7.94 -29.39 -18.75
N ILE A 109 -7.02 -28.49 -18.42
CA ILE A 109 -6.39 -27.58 -19.40
C ILE A 109 -5.14 -28.23 -19.98
N PRO A 110 -5.03 -28.37 -21.31
CA PRO A 110 -3.86 -28.88 -21.99
C PRO A 110 -2.61 -28.03 -21.72
N LYS A 111 -1.44 -28.66 -21.67
CA LYS A 111 -0.16 -27.98 -21.37
C LYS A 111 0.26 -27.00 -22.46
N ASN A 112 -0.04 -27.28 -23.74
CA ASN A 112 0.20 -26.35 -24.82
C ASN A 112 -0.60 -25.03 -24.63
N ILE A 113 -1.87 -25.12 -24.24
CA ILE A 113 -2.70 -23.94 -23.93
C ILE A 113 -2.14 -23.19 -22.70
N GLN A 114 -1.63 -23.93 -21.70
CA GLN A 114 -0.97 -23.28 -20.56
C GLN A 114 0.29 -22.51 -21.00
N ALA A 115 1.09 -23.08 -21.88
CA ALA A 115 2.29 -22.43 -22.42
C ALA A 115 1.93 -21.19 -23.27
N GLU A 116 0.89 -21.29 -24.11
CA GLU A 116 0.37 -20.14 -24.88
C GLU A 116 -0.10 -19.00 -23.96
N VAL A 117 -0.80 -19.33 -22.87
CA VAL A 117 -1.24 -18.35 -21.87
C VAL A 117 -0.07 -17.68 -21.17
N ASP A 118 0.97 -18.44 -20.84
CA ASP A 118 2.17 -17.87 -20.24
C ASP A 118 2.86 -16.86 -21.16
N THR A 119 2.93 -17.20 -22.46
CA THR A 119 3.44 -16.28 -23.49
C THR A 119 2.56 -15.04 -23.64
N GLU A 120 1.24 -15.21 -23.74
CA GLU A 120 0.30 -14.11 -23.90
C GLU A 120 0.31 -13.17 -22.69
N LEU A 121 0.34 -13.70 -21.47
CA LEU A 121 0.42 -12.88 -20.27
C LEU A 121 1.73 -12.08 -20.19
N SER A 122 2.81 -12.65 -20.70
CA SER A 122 4.10 -11.95 -20.76
C SER A 122 4.11 -10.88 -21.87
N GLU A 123 3.69 -11.21 -23.08
CA GLU A 123 3.83 -10.36 -24.26
C GLU A 123 2.74 -9.28 -24.36
N LEU A 124 1.47 -9.67 -24.14
CA LEU A 124 0.34 -8.74 -24.32
C LEU A 124 -0.03 -7.98 -23.05
N TYR A 125 0.15 -8.61 -21.89
CA TYR A 125 -0.24 -8.01 -20.62
C TYR A 125 0.95 -7.61 -19.73
N SER A 126 2.18 -7.81 -20.19
CA SER A 126 3.43 -7.44 -19.50
C SER A 126 3.54 -8.05 -18.09
N PHE A 127 2.96 -9.23 -17.84
CA PHE A 127 3.16 -9.92 -16.59
C PHE A 127 4.50 -10.67 -16.60
N SER A 128 5.31 -10.45 -15.58
CA SER A 128 6.52 -11.23 -15.30
C SER A 128 6.17 -12.63 -14.76
N SER A 129 7.19 -13.46 -14.52
CA SER A 129 7.06 -14.84 -14.04
C SER A 129 6.19 -15.09 -12.82
N LEU A 130 5.82 -14.03 -12.07
CA LEU A 130 5.01 -14.08 -10.85
C LEU A 130 3.52 -13.87 -11.09
N VAL A 131 2.99 -14.35 -12.20
CA VAL A 131 1.55 -14.25 -12.49
C VAL A 131 0.74 -15.11 -11.51
N PRO A 132 -0.35 -14.58 -10.93
CA PRO A 132 -1.23 -15.36 -10.08
C PRO A 132 -1.77 -16.60 -10.81
N LYS A 133 -1.70 -17.77 -10.16
CA LYS A 133 -2.16 -19.04 -10.74
C LYS A 133 -3.62 -19.00 -11.19
N SER A 134 -4.48 -18.29 -10.47
CA SER A 134 -5.89 -18.08 -10.81
C SER A 134 -6.07 -17.34 -12.14
N LEU A 135 -5.21 -16.38 -12.42
CA LEU A 135 -5.23 -15.58 -13.63
C LEU A 135 -4.88 -16.45 -14.85
N LYS A 136 -3.76 -17.18 -14.78
CA LYS A 136 -3.35 -18.14 -15.82
C LYS A 136 -4.47 -19.13 -16.12
N GLN A 137 -5.08 -19.69 -15.07
CA GLN A 137 -6.15 -20.67 -15.20
C GLN A 137 -7.41 -20.09 -15.86
N ASN A 138 -7.79 -18.84 -15.52
CA ASN A 138 -8.97 -18.21 -16.12
C ASN A 138 -8.78 -17.96 -17.62
N LEU A 139 -7.63 -17.42 -18.03
CA LEU A 139 -7.35 -17.17 -19.44
C LEU A 139 -7.23 -18.49 -20.24
N ALA A 140 -6.59 -19.50 -19.64
CA ALA A 140 -6.48 -20.82 -20.27
C ALA A 140 -7.85 -21.50 -20.46
N LEU A 141 -8.80 -21.30 -19.54
CA LEU A 141 -10.17 -21.82 -19.70
C LEU A 141 -10.92 -21.11 -20.82
N ILE A 142 -10.78 -19.80 -20.97
CA ILE A 142 -11.38 -19.06 -22.09
C ILE A 142 -10.86 -19.60 -23.44
N LYS A 143 -9.54 -19.80 -23.56
CA LYS A 143 -8.92 -20.37 -24.77
C LYS A 143 -9.40 -21.78 -25.03
N LEU A 144 -9.41 -22.64 -24.00
CA LEU A 144 -9.87 -24.01 -24.11
C LEU A 144 -11.35 -24.07 -24.56
N GLU A 145 -12.20 -23.22 -23.98
CA GLU A 145 -13.60 -23.11 -24.36
C GLU A 145 -13.76 -22.71 -25.82
N ALA A 146 -13.04 -21.69 -26.28
CA ALA A 146 -13.04 -21.24 -27.66
C ALA A 146 -12.63 -22.37 -28.62
N ILE A 147 -11.61 -23.17 -28.31
CA ILE A 147 -11.14 -24.28 -29.11
C ILE A 147 -12.17 -25.43 -29.13
N LEU A 148 -12.67 -25.84 -27.98
CA LEU A 148 -13.59 -26.98 -27.88
C LEU A 148 -14.92 -26.72 -28.58
N PHE A 149 -15.44 -25.49 -28.51
CA PHE A 149 -16.75 -25.15 -29.11
C PHE A 149 -16.66 -24.59 -30.54
N ALA A 150 -15.46 -24.23 -31.03
CA ALA A 150 -15.28 -23.72 -32.38
C ALA A 150 -15.76 -24.69 -33.50
N LYS A 151 -15.82 -26.00 -33.20
CA LYS A 151 -16.14 -27.07 -34.20
C LYS A 151 -17.53 -27.68 -34.01
N VAL A 152 -18.40 -27.09 -33.18
CA VAL A 152 -19.73 -27.63 -32.94
C VAL A 152 -20.76 -26.88 -33.78
N ASP A 153 -21.29 -27.52 -34.81
CA ASP A 153 -22.21 -26.90 -35.77
C ASP A 153 -23.55 -26.45 -35.14
N GLU A 154 -24.00 -27.14 -34.08
CA GLU A 154 -25.28 -26.85 -33.41
C GLU A 154 -25.17 -25.88 -32.23
N TYR A 155 -23.99 -25.75 -31.65
CA TYR A 155 -23.72 -24.87 -30.49
C TYR A 155 -22.39 -24.11 -30.68
N PRO A 156 -22.17 -23.40 -31.81
CA PRO A 156 -20.93 -22.65 -31.97
C PRO A 156 -20.90 -21.49 -30.98
N LEU A 157 -19.77 -21.30 -30.32
CA LEU A 157 -19.51 -20.02 -29.70
C LEU A 157 -19.41 -18.96 -30.80
N SER A 158 -20.21 -17.91 -30.70
CA SER A 158 -20.04 -16.79 -31.63
C SER A 158 -18.71 -16.09 -31.35
N ILE A 159 -18.10 -15.52 -32.38
CA ILE A 159 -16.89 -14.69 -32.24
C ILE A 159 -17.12 -13.61 -31.19
N GLU A 160 -18.30 -13.00 -31.18
CA GLU A 160 -18.71 -11.99 -30.21
C GLU A 160 -18.71 -12.53 -28.76
N SER A 161 -19.15 -13.79 -28.56
CA SER A 161 -19.12 -14.43 -27.23
C SER A 161 -17.69 -14.65 -26.73
N VAL A 162 -16.78 -15.03 -27.60
CA VAL A 162 -15.36 -15.20 -27.28
C VAL A 162 -14.72 -13.84 -26.97
N GLU A 163 -14.96 -12.84 -27.81
CA GLU A 163 -14.48 -11.48 -27.60
C GLU A 163 -15.00 -10.90 -26.29
N GLN A 164 -16.29 -11.10 -25.99
CA GLN A 164 -16.88 -10.68 -24.70
C GLN A 164 -16.19 -11.36 -23.52
N SER A 165 -15.87 -12.65 -23.62
CA SER A 165 -15.13 -13.38 -22.57
C SER A 165 -13.74 -12.78 -22.32
N TYR A 166 -13.05 -12.37 -23.36
CA TYR A 166 -11.76 -11.66 -23.25
C TYR A 166 -11.93 -10.27 -22.65
N GLN A 167 -12.94 -9.50 -23.04
CA GLN A 167 -13.22 -8.19 -22.46
C GLN A 167 -13.56 -8.32 -20.96
N ASP A 168 -14.38 -9.29 -20.59
CA ASP A 168 -14.71 -9.58 -19.19
C ASP A 168 -13.49 -10.01 -18.38
N PHE A 169 -12.56 -10.75 -19.01
CA PHE A 169 -11.28 -11.09 -18.39
C PHE A 169 -10.45 -9.83 -18.11
N LYS A 170 -10.28 -8.96 -19.10
CA LYS A 170 -9.55 -7.69 -18.95
C LYS A 170 -10.17 -6.80 -17.87
N LYS A 171 -11.50 -6.64 -17.88
CA LYS A 171 -12.23 -5.89 -16.84
C LYS A 171 -12.03 -6.48 -15.45
N ARG A 172 -11.99 -7.82 -15.33
CA ARG A 172 -11.71 -8.51 -14.05
C ARG A 172 -10.29 -8.25 -13.55
N LEU A 173 -9.28 -8.18 -14.42
CA LEU A 173 -7.92 -7.78 -14.03
C LEU A 173 -7.93 -6.44 -13.32
N ILE A 174 -8.58 -5.45 -13.92
CA ILE A 174 -8.66 -4.09 -13.38
C ILE A 174 -9.47 -4.07 -12.07
N THR A 175 -10.63 -4.71 -12.04
CA THR A 175 -11.50 -4.75 -10.85
C THR A 175 -10.79 -5.39 -9.65
N ARG A 176 -9.98 -6.43 -9.88
CA ARG A 176 -9.23 -7.13 -8.83
C ARG A 176 -7.90 -6.48 -8.48
N ARG A 177 -7.55 -5.38 -9.15
CA ARG A 177 -6.25 -4.70 -8.99
C ARG A 177 -5.06 -5.64 -9.26
N GLU A 178 -5.24 -6.59 -10.17
CA GLU A 178 -4.18 -7.48 -10.63
C GLU A 178 -3.38 -6.78 -11.73
N VAL A 179 -2.29 -6.14 -11.35
CA VAL A 179 -1.44 -5.32 -12.23
C VAL A 179 -0.07 -5.97 -12.35
N PRO A 180 0.56 -5.93 -13.53
CA PRO A 180 1.96 -6.32 -13.67
C PRO A 180 2.87 -5.55 -12.70
N MET A 181 3.89 -6.21 -12.16
CA MET A 181 4.81 -5.59 -11.20
C MET A 181 5.55 -4.41 -11.82
N GLU A 182 5.92 -4.54 -13.08
CA GLU A 182 6.58 -3.49 -13.86
C GLU A 182 5.73 -2.22 -13.97
N VAL A 183 4.40 -2.37 -14.16
CA VAL A 183 3.47 -1.23 -14.21
C VAL A 183 3.32 -0.59 -12.83
N LEU A 184 3.26 -1.42 -11.79
CA LEU A 184 3.19 -0.94 -10.41
C LEU A 184 4.46 -0.16 -10.03
N GLU A 185 5.64 -0.71 -10.33
CA GLU A 185 6.93 -0.07 -10.07
C GLU A 185 7.11 1.21 -10.89
N ALA A 186 6.76 1.19 -12.18
CA ALA A 186 6.81 2.38 -13.03
C ALA A 186 5.89 3.49 -12.50
N THR A 187 4.65 3.14 -12.14
CA THR A 187 3.69 4.09 -11.55
C THR A 187 4.20 4.64 -10.22
N ALA A 188 4.75 3.79 -9.35
CA ALA A 188 5.34 4.21 -8.09
C ALA A 188 6.51 5.18 -8.34
N LYS A 189 7.44 4.80 -9.22
CA LYS A 189 8.61 5.62 -9.54
C LYS A 189 8.22 6.99 -10.09
N GLU A 190 7.24 7.04 -11.01
CA GLU A 190 6.74 8.30 -11.57
C GLU A 190 6.12 9.20 -10.48
N LEU A 191 5.20 8.66 -9.68
CA LEU A 191 4.52 9.44 -8.64
C LEU A 191 5.50 9.93 -7.57
N PHE A 192 6.39 9.06 -7.08
CA PHE A 192 7.37 9.45 -6.07
C PHE A 192 8.39 10.46 -6.60
N ALA A 193 8.75 10.38 -7.88
CA ALA A 193 9.59 11.41 -8.52
C ALA A 193 8.88 12.77 -8.56
N ILE A 194 7.58 12.81 -8.93
CA ILE A 194 6.76 14.02 -8.90
C ILE A 194 6.67 14.59 -7.47
N TYR A 195 6.64 13.72 -6.46
CA TYR A 195 6.59 14.11 -5.05
C TYR A 195 7.94 14.50 -4.45
N GLY A 196 8.99 14.52 -5.26
CA GLY A 196 10.33 14.93 -4.84
C GLY A 196 11.18 13.84 -4.18
N PHE A 197 10.77 12.57 -4.29
CA PHE A 197 11.57 11.44 -3.82
C PHE A 197 12.55 11.05 -4.94
N SER A 198 13.82 11.45 -4.83
CA SER A 198 14.86 11.00 -5.74
C SER A 198 15.32 9.58 -5.40
N ASN A 199 15.16 8.65 -6.33
CA ASN A 199 15.77 7.30 -6.35
C ASN A 199 15.45 6.32 -5.22
N VAL A 200 14.72 6.72 -4.19
CA VAL A 200 14.32 5.82 -3.08
C VAL A 200 12.80 5.77 -3.02
N ILE A 201 12.23 4.78 -3.71
CA ILE A 201 10.91 4.31 -3.29
C ILE A 201 11.13 3.81 -1.86
N PRO A 202 10.47 4.38 -0.85
CA PRO A 202 10.64 3.92 0.52
C PRO A 202 10.42 2.40 0.54
N THR A 203 11.44 1.65 0.93
CA THR A 203 11.38 0.18 1.02
C THR A 203 10.28 -0.30 1.98
N ASP A 204 9.82 0.60 2.85
CA ASP A 204 8.70 0.38 3.76
C ASP A 204 7.30 0.53 3.14
N LEU A 205 7.18 0.78 1.83
CA LEU A 205 5.87 0.75 1.16
C LEU A 205 5.15 -0.59 1.32
N SER A 206 5.91 -1.67 1.49
CA SER A 206 5.35 -3.00 1.75
C SER A 206 4.65 -3.12 3.10
N ASN A 207 4.99 -2.28 4.08
CA ASN A 207 4.45 -2.32 5.43
C ASN A 207 3.22 -1.40 5.62
N SER A 208 2.99 -0.44 4.71
CA SER A 208 1.80 0.40 4.73
C SER A 208 0.74 -0.13 3.77
N SER A 209 -0.23 -0.87 4.30
CA SER A 209 -1.35 -1.43 3.52
C SER A 209 -2.09 -0.36 2.70
N ASN A 210 -2.26 0.83 3.26
CA ASN A 210 -2.98 1.92 2.60
C ASN A 210 -2.23 2.48 1.40
N ILE A 211 -0.92 2.74 1.52
CA ILE A 211 -0.09 3.25 0.42
C ILE A 211 -0.05 2.24 -0.73
N THR A 212 0.18 0.97 -0.43
CA THR A 212 0.21 -0.09 -1.44
C THR A 212 -1.14 -0.25 -2.13
N GLN A 213 -2.23 -0.14 -1.40
CA GLN A 213 -3.58 -0.27 -1.94
C GLN A 213 -3.93 0.90 -2.88
N THR A 214 -3.71 2.14 -2.47
CA THR A 214 -3.96 3.32 -3.30
C THR A 214 -3.07 3.33 -4.54
N LEU A 215 -1.80 2.96 -4.40
CA LEU A 215 -0.87 2.84 -5.51
C LEU A 215 -1.33 1.79 -6.54
N ARG A 216 -1.86 0.65 -6.09
CA ARG A 216 -2.43 -0.39 -6.97
C ARG A 216 -3.64 0.12 -7.75
N VAL A 217 -4.50 0.96 -7.16
CA VAL A 217 -5.62 1.55 -7.90
C VAL A 217 -5.11 2.47 -9.00
N ILE A 218 -4.14 3.33 -8.71
CA ILE A 218 -3.55 4.23 -9.71
C ILE A 218 -2.82 3.45 -10.82
N ALA A 219 -2.07 2.42 -10.43
CA ALA A 219 -1.42 1.52 -11.40
C ALA A 219 -2.44 0.77 -12.26
N SER A 220 -3.57 0.33 -11.67
CA SER A 220 -4.67 -0.31 -12.41
C SER A 220 -5.32 0.67 -13.40
N TYR A 221 -5.45 1.94 -13.04
CA TYR A 221 -5.92 2.97 -13.96
C TYR A 221 -4.94 3.17 -15.13
N ASN A 222 -3.64 3.17 -14.89
CA ASN A 222 -2.65 3.25 -15.96
C ASN A 222 -2.68 2.00 -16.84
N PHE A 223 -2.80 0.83 -16.22
CA PHE A 223 -2.84 -0.46 -16.91
C PHE A 223 -4.09 -0.62 -17.76
N GLN A 224 -5.28 -0.18 -17.31
CA GLN A 224 -6.49 -0.28 -18.11
C GLN A 224 -6.36 0.44 -19.47
N LYS A 225 -5.62 1.53 -19.54
CA LYS A 225 -5.40 2.28 -20.78
C LYS A 225 -4.65 1.49 -21.83
N SER A 226 -3.86 0.50 -21.44
CA SER A 226 -3.11 -0.36 -22.36
C SER A 226 -3.92 -1.57 -22.84
N ILE A 227 -4.96 -2.00 -22.11
CA ILE A 227 -5.67 -3.26 -22.39
C ILE A 227 -7.16 -3.08 -22.69
N LEU A 228 -7.77 -1.93 -22.39
CA LEU A 228 -9.19 -1.64 -22.59
C LEU A 228 -9.39 -0.43 -23.50
N SER A 229 -10.52 -0.41 -24.21
CA SER A 229 -11.00 0.78 -24.90
C SER A 229 -11.51 1.84 -23.89
N PRO A 230 -11.46 3.14 -24.21
CA PRO A 230 -11.91 4.19 -23.29
C PRO A 230 -13.33 4.00 -22.76
N ASP A 231 -14.24 3.49 -23.60
CA ASP A 231 -15.64 3.23 -23.25
C ASP A 231 -15.81 2.07 -22.25
N ASP A 232 -14.78 1.22 -22.12
CA ASP A 232 -14.76 0.05 -21.26
C ASP A 232 -14.00 0.28 -19.95
N TYR A 233 -13.54 1.49 -19.67
CA TYR A 233 -12.77 1.78 -18.48
C TYR A 233 -13.57 1.49 -17.21
N VAL A 234 -12.93 0.75 -16.29
CA VAL A 234 -13.50 0.36 -14.99
C VAL A 234 -13.25 1.42 -13.92
N ILE A 235 -12.04 2.02 -13.96
CA ILE A 235 -11.63 3.06 -13.03
C ILE A 235 -11.76 4.40 -13.73
N SER A 236 -12.57 5.30 -13.14
CA SER A 236 -12.76 6.64 -13.66
C SER A 236 -11.60 7.59 -13.30
N ASP A 237 -11.49 8.70 -14.02
CA ASP A 237 -10.55 9.78 -13.70
C ASP A 237 -10.80 10.35 -12.30
N ALA A 238 -12.06 10.44 -11.88
CA ALA A 238 -12.41 10.90 -10.55
C ALA A 238 -11.91 9.96 -9.45
N GLU A 239 -12.06 8.65 -9.65
CA GLU A 239 -11.55 7.63 -8.72
C GLU A 239 -10.02 7.65 -8.67
N LYS A 240 -9.36 7.76 -9.82
CA LYS A 240 -7.90 7.90 -9.89
C LYS A 240 -7.41 9.14 -9.14
N ASN A 241 -8.02 10.30 -9.36
CA ASN A 241 -7.63 11.54 -8.72
C ASN A 241 -7.85 11.50 -7.20
N GLN A 242 -8.94 10.86 -6.74
CA GLN A 242 -9.17 10.64 -5.32
C GLN A 242 -8.09 9.74 -4.71
N ASN A 243 -7.74 8.64 -5.37
CA ASN A 243 -6.67 7.77 -4.89
C ASN A 243 -5.28 8.45 -4.90
N GLU A 244 -5.02 9.35 -5.84
CA GLU A 244 -3.80 10.18 -5.78
C GLU A 244 -3.78 11.11 -4.57
N LEU A 245 -4.91 11.73 -4.21
CA LEU A 245 -5.02 12.53 -3.00
C LEU A 245 -4.84 11.66 -1.75
N ASP A 246 -5.50 10.51 -1.70
CA ASP A 246 -5.39 9.55 -0.59
C ASP A 246 -3.95 9.06 -0.42
N LEU A 247 -3.21 8.83 -1.53
CA LEU A 247 -1.80 8.48 -1.51
C LEU A 247 -0.95 9.60 -0.88
N ARG A 248 -1.18 10.85 -1.27
CA ARG A 248 -0.47 12.02 -0.72
C ARG A 248 -0.75 12.19 0.77
N LEU A 249 -2.01 12.02 1.19
CA LEU A 249 -2.40 12.04 2.60
C LEU A 249 -1.75 10.89 3.38
N ALA A 250 -1.70 9.68 2.79
CA ALA A 250 -1.04 8.53 3.41
C ALA A 250 0.47 8.74 3.57
N ILE A 251 1.15 9.39 2.61
CA ILE A 251 2.56 9.77 2.73
C ILE A 251 2.78 10.68 3.95
N ILE A 252 1.94 11.70 4.11
CA ILE A 252 2.02 12.61 5.26
C ILE A 252 1.73 11.87 6.57
N ALA A 253 0.66 11.08 6.62
CA ALA A 253 0.26 10.34 7.83
C ALA A 253 1.32 9.32 8.29
N ASN A 254 2.01 8.67 7.35
CA ASN A 254 3.10 7.73 7.64
C ASN A 254 4.46 8.42 7.82
N ARG A 255 4.51 9.75 7.80
CA ARG A 255 5.73 10.56 7.95
C ARG A 255 6.84 10.17 6.96
N LEU A 256 6.46 9.84 5.73
CA LEU A 256 7.41 9.59 4.65
C LEU A 256 7.82 10.92 4.03
N TYR A 257 9.12 11.13 3.89
CA TYR A 257 9.66 12.39 3.36
C TYR A 257 10.88 12.15 2.48
N PRO A 258 11.09 13.02 1.48
CA PRO A 258 12.34 13.04 0.71
C PRO A 258 13.52 13.39 1.62
N PRO A 259 14.62 12.58 1.63
CA PRO A 259 15.80 12.87 2.44
C PRO A 259 16.38 14.26 2.22
N GLU A 260 16.34 14.74 0.98
CA GLU A 260 16.84 16.06 0.61
C GLU A 260 16.03 17.20 1.24
N LEU A 261 14.70 17.01 1.35
CA LEU A 261 13.84 17.99 2.02
C LEU A 261 14.13 18.02 3.53
N TYR A 262 14.30 16.85 4.13
CA TYR A 262 14.66 16.76 5.55
C TYR A 262 16.03 17.40 5.82
N ALA A 263 17.03 17.11 5.00
CA ALA A 263 18.36 17.72 5.10
C ALA A 263 18.27 19.25 4.99
N LYS A 264 17.53 19.76 3.98
CA LYS A 264 17.33 21.20 3.80
C LYS A 264 16.67 21.86 5.02
N VAL A 265 15.65 21.24 5.59
CA VAL A 265 14.97 21.75 6.80
C VAL A 265 15.91 21.71 8.00
N THR A 266 16.74 20.68 8.10
CA THR A 266 17.76 20.54 9.15
C THR A 266 18.80 21.65 9.06
N ASP A 267 19.33 21.92 7.87
CA ASP A 267 20.32 22.99 7.63
C ASP A 267 19.72 24.36 7.95
N GLU A 268 18.49 24.62 7.54
CA GLU A 268 17.78 25.85 7.88
C GLU A 268 17.54 25.98 9.40
N PHE A 269 17.21 24.88 10.08
CA PHE A 269 17.06 24.87 11.53
C PHE A 269 18.38 25.22 12.20
N ILE A 270 19.48 24.61 11.79
CA ILE A 270 20.82 24.91 12.31
C ILE A 270 21.18 26.38 12.08
N ALA A 271 20.96 26.89 10.86
CA ALA A 271 21.26 28.27 10.52
C ALA A 271 20.38 29.26 11.30
N THR A 272 19.10 28.97 11.49
CA THR A 272 18.16 29.87 12.16
C THR A 272 18.35 29.88 13.68
N TYR A 273 18.58 28.72 14.28
CA TYR A 273 18.57 28.57 15.74
C TYR A 273 19.97 28.36 16.34
N GLY A 274 20.99 28.13 15.53
CA GLY A 274 22.38 28.04 15.97
C GLY A 274 22.75 26.75 16.70
N TYR A 275 21.97 25.68 16.51
CA TYR A 275 22.30 24.35 17.03
C TYR A 275 23.40 23.68 16.23
N THR A 276 24.13 22.77 16.86
CA THR A 276 24.98 21.79 16.19
C THR A 276 24.28 20.43 16.17
N GLN A 277 24.65 19.57 15.22
CA GLN A 277 24.05 18.22 15.10
C GLN A 277 24.23 17.38 16.38
N SER A 278 25.32 17.61 17.12
CA SER A 278 25.59 16.91 18.38
C SER A 278 24.62 17.30 19.52
N GLU A 279 23.89 18.39 19.35
CA GLU A 279 22.92 18.90 20.34
C GLU A 279 21.49 18.41 20.08
N PHE A 280 21.27 17.65 18.98
CA PHE A 280 19.95 17.17 18.64
C PHE A 280 19.46 16.14 19.64
N ASN A 281 18.23 16.33 20.08
CA ASN A 281 17.48 15.44 20.94
C ASN A 281 16.12 15.11 20.32
N SER A 282 15.30 14.32 21.02
CA SER A 282 13.99 13.92 20.51
C SER A 282 13.09 15.10 20.15
N VAL A 283 13.07 16.15 20.97
CA VAL A 283 12.21 17.34 20.76
C VAL A 283 12.64 18.12 19.53
N ILE A 284 13.94 18.29 19.33
CA ILE A 284 14.49 18.95 18.12
C ILE A 284 14.20 18.12 16.89
N ASN A 285 14.44 16.81 16.95
CA ASN A 285 14.16 15.91 15.85
C ASN A 285 12.67 15.89 15.49
N ASP A 286 11.77 15.86 16.46
CA ASP A 286 10.34 15.95 16.25
C ASP A 286 9.92 17.28 15.63
N TYR A 287 10.52 18.39 16.05
CA TYR A 287 10.28 19.70 15.43
C TYR A 287 10.73 19.73 13.97
N ILE A 288 11.94 19.27 13.68
CA ILE A 288 12.48 19.21 12.31
C ILE A 288 11.59 18.31 11.44
N LEU A 289 11.19 17.16 11.96
CA LEU A 289 10.30 16.25 11.25
C LEU A 289 8.93 16.90 10.96
N ASN A 290 8.30 17.50 11.96
CA ASN A 290 7.01 18.18 11.77
C ASN A 290 7.12 19.32 10.75
N LYS A 291 8.20 20.10 10.78
CA LYS A 291 8.45 21.17 9.81
C LYS A 291 8.69 20.63 8.39
N THR A 292 9.38 19.49 8.29
CA THR A 292 9.56 18.78 7.02
C THR A 292 8.22 18.33 6.45
N MET A 293 7.39 17.71 7.28
CA MET A 293 6.04 17.25 6.88
C MET A 293 5.12 18.42 6.52
N PHE A 294 5.19 19.53 7.26
CA PHE A 294 4.45 20.75 6.96
C PHE A 294 4.81 21.34 5.60
N ARG A 295 6.10 21.33 5.22
CA ARG A 295 6.54 21.76 3.89
C ARG A 295 6.16 20.76 2.81
N LEU A 296 6.32 19.48 3.09
CA LEU A 296 5.97 18.42 2.14
C LEU A 296 4.47 18.46 1.78
N GLN A 297 3.59 18.62 2.79
CA GLN A 297 2.16 18.72 2.51
C GLN A 297 1.80 19.93 1.63
N SER A 298 2.51 21.06 1.75
CA SER A 298 2.23 22.22 0.91
C SER A 298 2.61 22.00 -0.56
N ILE A 299 3.56 21.08 -0.82
CA ILE A 299 3.94 20.62 -2.17
C ILE A 299 2.94 19.59 -2.70
N LEU A 300 2.58 18.61 -1.87
CA LEU A 300 1.75 17.49 -2.28
C LEU A 300 0.26 17.83 -2.36
N ILE A 301 -0.24 18.70 -1.46
CA ILE A 301 -1.65 19.00 -1.28
C ILE A 301 -1.89 20.50 -1.54
N PRO A 302 -2.30 20.86 -2.78
CA PRO A 302 -2.50 22.27 -3.14
C PRO A 302 -3.57 22.96 -2.29
N THR A 303 -4.65 22.23 -1.99
CA THR A 303 -5.80 22.77 -1.24
C THR A 303 -5.49 22.81 0.26
N GLU A 304 -5.36 24.00 0.81
CA GLU A 304 -4.99 24.20 2.22
C GLU A 304 -5.95 23.52 3.20
N ALA A 305 -7.25 23.56 2.93
CA ALA A 305 -8.26 22.90 3.78
C ALA A 305 -8.13 21.37 3.88
N GLN A 306 -7.36 20.74 2.98
CA GLN A 306 -7.12 19.29 2.99
C GLN A 306 -5.80 18.92 3.67
N ARG A 307 -5.01 19.90 4.10
CA ARG A 307 -3.72 19.66 4.75
C ARG A 307 -3.91 19.22 6.20
N PRO A 308 -3.36 18.07 6.60
CA PRO A 308 -3.56 17.55 7.96
C PRO A 308 -2.77 18.29 9.04
N ILE A 309 -1.68 18.98 8.69
CA ILE A 309 -0.84 19.73 9.65
C ILE A 309 -1.15 21.22 9.48
N THR A 310 -1.63 21.85 10.52
CA THR A 310 -2.01 23.26 10.53
C THR A 310 -0.84 24.18 10.91
N THR A 311 -0.99 25.48 10.70
CA THR A 311 -0.04 26.48 11.21
C THR A 311 0.00 26.48 12.73
N GLU A 312 -1.12 26.24 13.39
CA GLU A 312 -1.23 26.13 14.85
C GLU A 312 -0.40 24.95 15.37
N ASP A 313 -0.39 23.80 14.68
CA ASP A 313 0.45 22.66 15.04
C ASP A 313 1.94 23.02 14.96
N MET A 314 2.32 23.82 13.97
CA MET A 314 3.71 24.30 13.85
C MET A 314 4.09 25.30 14.93
N ASP A 315 3.18 26.23 15.27
CA ASP A 315 3.38 27.19 16.36
C ASP A 315 3.52 26.45 17.70
N ASN A 316 2.71 25.42 17.93
CA ASN A 316 2.80 24.57 19.11
C ASN A 316 4.12 23.77 19.15
N ALA A 317 4.57 23.25 18.01
CA ALA A 317 5.85 22.54 17.92
C ALA A 317 7.03 23.50 18.20
N GLU A 318 6.98 24.74 17.71
CA GLU A 318 7.98 25.75 18.00
C GLU A 318 7.96 26.16 19.47
N ALA A 319 6.78 26.38 20.05
CA ALA A 319 6.63 26.69 21.47
C ALA A 319 7.17 25.58 22.38
N SER A 320 7.14 24.33 21.90
CA SER A 320 7.67 23.18 22.67
C SER A 320 9.17 23.27 22.92
N LEU A 321 9.95 23.89 22.03
CA LEU A 321 11.38 24.13 22.22
C LEU A 321 11.61 25.00 23.46
N ILE A 322 10.83 26.07 23.63
CA ILE A 322 10.91 26.98 24.77
C ILE A 322 10.35 26.31 26.02
N THR A 323 9.20 25.63 25.89
CA THR A 323 8.56 24.96 27.04
C THR A 323 9.48 23.92 27.65
N ASN A 324 10.31 23.24 26.88
CA ASN A 324 11.28 22.27 27.33
C ASN A 324 12.66 22.91 27.66
N LEU A 325 12.76 24.23 27.65
CA LEU A 325 14.00 24.98 27.91
C LEU A 325 15.16 24.51 27.00
N ILE A 326 14.84 24.21 25.74
CA ILE A 326 15.84 23.77 24.76
C ILE A 326 16.48 25.01 24.11
N ALA A 327 17.79 25.15 24.25
CA ALA A 327 18.56 26.20 23.62
C ALA A 327 19.93 25.66 23.18
N PRO A 328 20.55 26.25 22.13
CA PRO A 328 21.90 25.86 21.72
C PRO A 328 22.91 26.02 22.87
N LYS A 329 23.82 25.07 22.98
CA LYS A 329 24.85 25.06 24.02
C LYS A 329 25.66 26.37 24.08
N ALA A 330 25.96 26.91 22.92
CA ALA A 330 26.67 28.19 22.82
C ALA A 330 25.85 29.33 23.46
N LEU A 331 24.55 29.39 23.18
CA LEU A 331 23.63 30.39 23.73
C LEU A 331 23.41 30.16 25.23
N TYR A 332 23.27 28.89 25.63
CA TYR A 332 23.16 28.50 27.04
C TYR A 332 24.42 28.93 27.81
N ASN A 333 25.62 28.63 27.33
CA ASN A 333 26.89 29.01 27.97
C ASN A 333 27.04 30.53 28.08
N ARG A 334 26.55 31.28 27.07
CA ARG A 334 26.51 32.75 27.15
C ARG A 334 25.53 33.21 28.24
N ALA A 335 24.31 32.69 28.24
CA ALA A 335 23.32 33.03 29.23
C ALA A 335 23.78 32.66 30.65
N LEU A 336 24.44 31.52 30.83
CA LEU A 336 25.00 31.09 32.11
C LEU A 336 26.09 32.07 32.60
N ARG A 337 26.97 32.49 31.74
CA ARG A 337 27.98 33.54 32.08
C ARG A 337 27.31 34.84 32.51
N GLU A 338 26.32 35.30 31.73
CA GLU A 338 25.59 36.51 32.05
C GLU A 338 24.88 36.40 33.41
N VAL A 339 24.25 35.24 33.69
CA VAL A 339 23.60 34.97 34.97
C VAL A 339 24.59 34.89 36.11
N LYS A 340 25.74 34.23 35.95
CA LYS A 340 26.82 34.21 36.95
C LYS A 340 27.29 35.62 37.31
N ILE A 341 27.50 36.44 36.31
CA ILE A 341 27.89 37.86 36.51
C ILE A 341 26.78 38.64 37.21
N GLU A 342 25.53 38.48 36.78
CA GLU A 342 24.32 39.13 37.35
C GLU A 342 24.15 38.78 38.83
N LEU A 343 24.47 37.53 39.18
CA LEU A 343 24.36 37.02 40.57
C LEU A 343 25.67 37.23 41.38
N GLY A 344 26.73 37.78 40.78
CA GLY A 344 28.00 38.02 41.46
C GLY A 344 28.76 36.73 41.80
N ILE A 345 28.56 35.67 41.04
CA ILE A 345 29.30 34.42 41.17
C ILE A 345 30.66 34.59 40.49
N GLU A 346 31.73 34.37 41.24
CA GLU A 346 33.12 34.57 40.77
C GLU A 346 33.48 33.57 39.65
N GLU A 347 34.34 34.00 38.73
CA GLU A 347 34.92 33.10 37.74
C GLU A 347 35.82 32.08 38.44
N GLY A 348 35.53 30.77 38.22
CA GLY A 348 36.32 29.67 38.80
C GLY A 348 35.59 28.88 39.88
N VAL A 349 34.40 29.29 40.26
CA VAL A 349 33.52 28.46 41.13
C VAL A 349 33.10 27.22 40.37
N GLU A 350 33.34 26.05 40.93
CA GLU A 350 32.96 24.78 40.33
C GLU A 350 31.44 24.69 40.20
N ASP A 351 30.94 24.07 39.11
CA ASP A 351 29.51 23.94 38.85
C ASP A 351 28.79 23.13 39.94
N SER A 352 29.50 22.28 40.68
CA SER A 352 29.03 21.53 41.83
C SER A 352 28.64 22.42 43.05
N GLU A 353 29.25 23.59 43.12
CA GLU A 353 29.02 24.56 44.19
C GLU A 353 27.91 25.56 43.85
N ILE A 354 27.47 25.57 42.58
CA ILE A 354 26.44 26.49 42.10
C ILE A 354 25.05 25.91 42.32
N PRO A 355 24.13 26.65 42.94
CA PRO A 355 22.77 26.16 43.09
C PRO A 355 22.06 25.85 41.77
N GLU A 356 21.27 24.77 41.74
CA GLU A 356 20.52 24.36 40.53
C GLU A 356 19.55 25.47 40.04
N ALA A 357 19.11 26.35 40.90
CA ALA A 357 18.31 27.52 40.55
C ALA A 357 19.01 28.46 39.56
N VAL A 358 20.34 28.57 39.63
CA VAL A 358 21.17 29.38 38.70
C VAL A 358 21.16 28.75 37.31
N PHE A 359 21.34 27.43 37.23
CA PHE A 359 21.29 26.71 35.96
C PHE A 359 19.88 26.75 35.37
N SER A 360 18.86 26.61 36.15
CA SER A 360 17.47 26.73 35.71
C SER A 360 17.17 28.12 35.16
N TYR A 361 17.64 29.15 35.80
CA TYR A 361 17.51 30.54 35.33
C TYR A 361 18.28 30.77 34.03
N ALA A 362 19.49 30.23 33.94
CA ALA A 362 20.30 30.31 32.71
C ALA A 362 19.63 29.59 31.52
N ARG A 363 19.06 28.40 31.75
CA ARG A 363 18.28 27.67 30.72
C ARG A 363 17.11 28.50 30.22
N TYR A 364 16.36 29.09 31.15
CA TYR A 364 15.24 29.94 30.81
C TYR A 364 15.67 31.17 30.00
N LYS A 365 16.70 31.91 30.49
CA LYS A 365 17.24 33.07 29.79
C LYS A 365 17.74 32.71 28.40
N ALA A 366 18.40 31.57 28.25
CA ALA A 366 18.85 31.07 26.94
C ALA A 366 17.67 30.77 25.99
N SER A 367 16.64 30.10 26.49
CA SER A 367 15.44 29.80 25.67
C SER A 367 14.68 31.05 25.25
N PHE A 368 14.59 32.03 26.15
CA PHE A 368 13.99 33.33 25.84
C PHE A 368 14.79 34.13 24.79
N LEU A 369 16.12 34.17 24.93
CA LEU A 369 17.00 34.82 23.95
C LEU A 369 17.00 34.11 22.61
N HIS A 370 16.77 32.81 22.63
CA HIS A 370 16.71 31.98 21.43
C HIS A 370 15.46 32.27 20.60
N GLN A 371 14.32 32.48 21.24
CA GLN A 371 13.04 32.77 20.59
C GLN A 371 12.31 33.94 21.26
N PRO A 372 12.77 35.17 21.02
CA PRO A 372 12.23 36.35 21.71
C PRO A 372 10.78 36.66 21.34
N THR A 373 10.30 36.13 20.21
CA THR A 373 8.92 36.33 19.72
C THR A 373 7.93 35.30 20.27
N ALA A 374 8.42 34.24 20.92
CA ALA A 374 7.54 33.21 21.44
C ALA A 374 6.73 33.72 22.65
N ILE A 375 5.48 33.34 22.70
CA ILE A 375 4.56 33.70 23.78
C ILE A 375 4.93 32.85 25.00
N ILE A 376 5.63 33.44 25.96
CA ILE A 376 5.91 32.82 27.26
C ILE A 376 4.64 32.94 28.10
N SER A 377 4.19 31.83 28.69
CA SER A 377 3.01 31.87 29.52
C SER A 377 3.28 32.76 30.76
N PRO A 378 2.29 33.55 31.21
CA PRO A 378 2.45 34.37 32.43
C PRO A 378 2.88 33.58 33.67
N ARG A 379 2.46 32.31 33.75
CA ARG A 379 2.85 31.40 34.83
C ARG A 379 4.33 31.06 34.82
N LYS A 380 4.90 30.91 33.65
CA LYS A 380 6.34 30.62 33.46
C LYS A 380 7.18 31.84 33.82
N TYR A 381 6.73 33.02 33.42
CA TYR A 381 7.37 34.29 33.75
C TYR A 381 7.46 34.49 35.29
N VAL A 382 6.38 34.21 36.04
CA VAL A 382 6.38 34.29 37.50
C VAL A 382 7.37 33.32 38.16
N LEU A 383 7.49 32.12 37.59
CA LEU A 383 8.46 31.11 38.07
C LEU A 383 9.90 31.58 37.88
N ASP A 384 10.19 32.35 36.82
CA ASP A 384 11.53 32.83 36.57
C ASP A 384 11.93 34.00 37.48
N GLU A 385 11.01 34.91 37.75
CA GLU A 385 11.25 35.93 38.75
C GLU A 385 11.54 35.27 40.12
N MET A 386 10.82 34.23 40.46
CA MET A 386 11.07 33.46 41.69
C MET A 386 12.44 32.76 41.64
N MET A 387 12.85 32.23 40.50
CA MET A 387 14.17 31.60 40.34
C MET A 387 15.30 32.60 40.49
N ILE A 388 15.15 33.82 39.96
CA ILE A 388 16.13 34.90 40.16
C ILE A 388 16.30 35.26 41.65
N VAL A 389 15.17 35.47 42.31
CA VAL A 389 15.17 35.80 43.75
C VAL A 389 15.78 34.67 44.56
N ARG A 390 15.43 33.42 44.25
CA ARG A 390 15.98 32.25 44.92
C ARG A 390 17.46 32.09 44.68
N ALA A 391 17.91 32.27 43.44
CA ALA A 391 19.33 32.20 43.07
C ALA A 391 20.13 33.28 43.82
N LYS A 392 19.64 34.53 43.89
CA LYS A 392 20.27 35.62 44.66
C LYS A 392 20.35 35.34 46.14
N ALA A 393 19.27 34.79 46.71
CA ALA A 393 19.24 34.43 48.12
C ALA A 393 20.25 33.32 48.45
N LEU A 394 20.32 32.28 47.59
CA LEU A 394 21.24 31.16 47.76
C LEU A 394 22.70 31.55 47.55
N ALA A 395 22.97 32.53 46.65
CA ALA A 395 24.29 33.10 46.45
C ALA A 395 24.77 34.07 47.57
N GLY A 396 23.97 34.21 48.65
CA GLY A 396 24.36 35.10 49.78
C GLY A 396 24.31 36.59 49.47
N GLN A 397 23.73 36.98 48.36
CA GLN A 397 23.65 38.39 47.94
C GLN A 397 22.51 39.10 48.70
N SER A 398 22.75 40.38 49.03
CA SER A 398 21.69 41.25 49.53
C SER A 398 20.55 41.31 48.54
N LEU A 399 19.35 40.89 48.95
CA LEU A 399 18.14 41.00 48.18
C LEU A 399 17.77 42.48 48.03
N ALA A 400 18.46 43.20 47.15
CA ALA A 400 17.99 44.50 46.72
C ALA A 400 16.58 44.30 46.09
N PRO A 401 15.62 45.15 46.43
CA PRO A 401 14.27 45.02 45.91
C PRO A 401 14.32 45.09 44.38
N LEU A 402 13.93 43.98 43.72
CA LEU A 402 13.68 43.96 42.30
C LEU A 402 12.62 45.01 42.01
N SER A 403 12.80 45.84 41.00
CA SER A 403 11.94 47.00 40.69
C SER A 403 10.46 46.67 40.51
N PHE A 404 10.13 45.42 40.37
CA PHE A 404 8.77 44.88 40.18
C PHE A 404 8.24 44.06 41.37
N MET A 405 9.04 43.80 42.42
CA MET A 405 8.62 43.10 43.62
C MET A 405 8.67 44.04 44.84
N ASN A 406 7.64 44.05 45.65
CA ASN A 406 7.69 44.70 46.94
C ASN A 406 8.33 43.78 47.99
N SER A 407 8.83 44.37 49.07
CA SER A 407 9.52 43.67 50.14
C SER A 407 8.69 42.52 50.76
N LYS A 408 7.36 42.64 50.83
CA LYS A 408 6.46 41.57 51.31
C LYS A 408 6.40 40.38 50.35
N SER A 409 6.52 40.61 49.07
CA SER A 409 6.54 39.53 48.05
C SER A 409 7.84 38.72 48.16
N VAL A 410 8.97 39.38 48.37
CA VAL A 410 10.28 38.75 48.56
C VAL A 410 10.32 37.94 49.83
N SER A 411 9.85 38.49 50.97
CA SER A 411 9.77 37.76 52.21
C SER A 411 8.90 36.48 52.09
N ARG A 412 7.76 36.56 51.44
CA ARG A 412 6.90 35.40 51.22
C ARG A 412 7.54 34.29 50.39
N ILE A 413 8.40 34.63 49.42
CA ILE A 413 9.12 33.66 48.62
C ILE A 413 10.16 32.95 49.50
N LEU A 414 10.90 33.69 50.31
CA LEU A 414 11.90 33.13 51.24
C LEU A 414 11.23 32.27 52.31
N ASP A 415 10.10 32.73 52.88
CA ASP A 415 9.32 31.99 53.88
C ASP A 415 8.81 30.65 53.34
N LYS A 416 8.52 30.57 52.02
CA LYS A 416 8.08 29.33 51.37
C LYS A 416 9.21 28.31 51.29
N GLU A 417 10.44 28.72 51.12
CA GLU A 417 11.59 27.81 51.12
C GLU A 417 11.84 27.21 52.51
N ASN A 418 11.67 28.04 53.52
CA ASN A 418 11.84 27.61 54.91
C ASN A 418 10.63 26.87 55.49
N ASN A 419 9.44 27.08 54.93
CA ASN A 419 8.20 26.41 55.32
C ASN A 419 7.24 26.26 54.15
N PRO A 420 7.32 25.17 53.40
CA PRO A 420 6.55 24.96 52.17
C PRO A 420 5.02 24.94 52.37
N GLU A 421 4.55 24.72 53.60
CA GLU A 421 3.12 24.72 53.93
C GLU A 421 2.53 26.11 54.20
N ALA A 422 3.36 27.12 54.42
CA ALA A 422 2.90 28.42 54.92
C ALA A 422 2.42 29.38 53.80
N VAL A 423 2.60 29.04 52.54
CA VAL A 423 2.29 29.97 51.42
C VAL A 423 1.05 29.57 50.65
N THR A 424 -0.08 30.03 51.09
CA THR A 424 -1.36 29.87 50.39
C THR A 424 -1.67 30.98 49.37
N SER A 425 -0.93 32.07 49.36
CA SER A 425 -1.21 33.19 48.46
C SER A 425 -0.17 33.31 47.36
N SER A 426 -0.61 33.13 46.14
CA SER A 426 0.18 33.42 44.96
C SER A 426 0.61 34.88 44.92
N VAL A 427 1.90 35.14 44.72
CA VAL A 427 2.39 36.46 44.34
C VAL A 427 1.69 36.80 43.01
N ARG A 428 0.81 37.79 43.07
CA ARG A 428 0.18 38.27 41.80
C ARG A 428 1.21 39.03 41.03
N PRO A 429 1.52 38.61 39.79
CA PRO A 429 2.43 39.37 38.94
C PRO A 429 1.84 40.76 38.67
N LYS A 430 2.67 41.76 38.69
CA LYS A 430 2.30 43.17 38.43
C LYS A 430 1.77 43.35 37.01
N TYR A 431 2.11 42.44 36.12
CA TYR A 431 1.69 42.43 34.74
C TYR A 431 0.73 41.25 34.49
N ARG A 432 -0.55 41.46 34.82
CA ARG A 432 -1.62 40.68 34.22
C ARG A 432 -1.79 41.21 32.79
N LEU A 433 -1.36 40.46 31.77
CA LEU A 433 -1.92 40.62 30.46
C LEU A 433 -3.43 40.49 30.61
N LYS A 434 -4.18 41.60 30.38
CA LYS A 434 -5.60 41.50 30.19
C LYS A 434 -5.79 40.64 28.94
N VAL A 435 -6.09 39.35 29.17
CA VAL A 435 -6.73 38.56 28.16
C VAL A 435 -8.10 39.20 27.99
N THR A 436 -8.21 40.10 27.05
CA THR A 436 -9.51 40.49 26.54
C THR A 436 -10.04 39.24 25.84
N ASN A 437 -10.96 38.53 26.51
CA ASN A 437 -11.84 37.59 25.86
C ASN A 437 -12.61 38.36 24.78
N ALA A 438 -12.04 38.43 23.58
CA ALA A 438 -12.76 38.77 22.39
C ALA A 438 -13.49 37.51 21.95
N ASN A 439 -14.52 37.10 22.65
CA ASN A 439 -15.56 36.24 22.11
C ASN A 439 -16.74 36.19 23.09
N THR A 440 -17.54 37.21 23.03
CA THR A 440 -18.98 37.10 23.18
C THR A 440 -19.57 38.24 22.37
N ASN A 441 -20.00 37.95 21.15
CA ASN A 441 -21.26 38.38 20.57
C ASN A 441 -21.27 38.13 19.06
N ASN A 442 -22.25 37.36 18.74
CA ASN A 442 -22.95 37.05 17.51
C ASN A 442 -22.53 35.76 16.80
#